data_24d23a773654de624a631cd36e8a2f41
#
_entry.id   24d23a773654de624a631cd36e8a2f41
#
_cell.length_a   1.000
_cell.length_b   1.000
_cell.length_c   1.000
_cell.angle_alpha   90.00
_cell.angle_beta   90.00
_cell.angle_gamma   90.00
#
_symmetry.space_group_name_H-M   'P 1'
#
loop_
_entity.id
_entity.type
_entity.pdbx_description
1 polymer ?
#
loop_
_entity_poly.entity_id
_entity_poly.type
_entity_poly.pdbx_seq_one_letter_code
_entity_poly.pdbx_strand_id
1 'polypeptide(L)'
;MTGNFLIYGANGYTGELITRFAAERGLKPILAGRNAIAIETLAKKYHFEYRVFALDETDRVDAALQEVDMVLHCAGPFSITSRPMVEACLRNKKHYTDITGEISVFETCAAMDKKAQDAGVMLMPGVGFDVVPSDCLALHLKNRLPTATHLSLAFYGMGRISHGTQATMTMNVGKGGAIRKDGKITSVPAAWKTREIDFGESVSSPQGVSSPHVSKGSSSSLIKTAVTIPWGDVSTAYYSTGIPNIEVFTVAPPSALKVMKASRYIGWLLALKPFQDYLQKKIPAGGPSDSERAKGKTLMWGEASDLNGNRVESRQQGPEGYTLTAIAALNIAEKILAGNFTPGYQTPAKAYGADLVLEVKGVARQDI
;
A
#
# COMPACT_ATOMS: atom_id res chain seq x y z
N MET A 1 22.20 -4.03 14.09
CA MET A 1 20.86 -3.59 14.48
C MET A 1 20.51 -4.27 15.78
N THR A 2 20.15 -3.51 16.81
CA THR A 2 19.86 -4.03 18.16
C THR A 2 18.36 -4.17 18.44
N GLY A 3 17.50 -3.74 17.54
CA GLY A 3 16.04 -3.80 17.69
C GLY A 3 15.41 -5.04 17.08
N ASN A 4 14.26 -5.45 17.60
CA ASN A 4 13.49 -6.61 17.16
C ASN A 4 12.09 -6.18 16.68
N PHE A 5 11.47 -6.93 15.77
CA PHE A 5 10.12 -6.63 15.28
C PHE A 5 9.26 -7.89 15.15
N LEU A 6 7.95 -7.66 15.23
CA LEU A 6 6.94 -8.71 15.11
C LEU A 6 6.19 -8.58 13.79
N ILE A 7 6.06 -9.66 13.03
CA ILE A 7 5.19 -9.74 11.86
C ILE A 7 3.88 -10.41 12.28
N TYR A 8 2.81 -9.64 12.44
CA TYR A 8 1.49 -10.20 12.74
C TYR A 8 0.72 -10.52 11.44
N GLY A 9 0.17 -11.74 11.33
CA GLY A 9 -0.40 -12.23 10.09
C GLY A 9 0.66 -12.82 9.15
N ALA A 10 1.77 -13.30 9.71
CA ALA A 10 2.92 -13.83 8.97
C ALA A 10 2.56 -15.01 8.04
N ASN A 11 1.52 -15.79 8.35
CA ASN A 11 1.03 -16.90 7.53
C ASN A 11 0.11 -16.50 6.36
N GLY A 12 -0.17 -15.21 6.19
CA GLY A 12 -0.83 -14.68 5.01
C GLY A 12 0.13 -14.57 3.83
N TYR A 13 -0.40 -14.49 2.60
CA TYR A 13 0.42 -14.42 1.38
C TYR A 13 1.54 -13.36 1.46
N THR A 14 1.19 -12.12 1.77
CA THR A 14 2.17 -11.03 1.88
C THR A 14 3.06 -11.18 3.11
N GLY A 15 2.51 -11.63 4.24
CA GLY A 15 3.27 -11.90 5.46
C GLY A 15 4.35 -12.97 5.26
N GLU A 16 4.02 -14.07 4.54
CA GLU A 16 5.00 -15.11 4.20
C GLU A 16 6.09 -14.58 3.26
N LEU A 17 5.71 -13.75 2.29
CA LEU A 17 6.68 -13.14 1.37
C LEU A 17 7.64 -12.20 2.12
N ILE A 18 7.13 -11.36 3.02
CA ILE A 18 7.95 -10.49 3.89
C ILE A 18 8.86 -11.34 4.79
N THR A 19 8.32 -12.41 5.38
CA THR A 19 9.12 -13.33 6.23
C THR A 19 10.28 -13.95 5.45
N ARG A 20 10.04 -14.39 4.21
CA ARG A 20 11.09 -14.91 3.34
C ARG A 20 12.17 -13.87 3.05
N PHE A 21 11.77 -12.66 2.65
CA PHE A 21 12.72 -11.58 2.34
C PHE A 21 13.48 -11.12 3.60
N ALA A 22 12.85 -11.16 4.77
CA ALA A 22 13.54 -10.93 6.04
C ALA A 22 14.64 -11.97 6.29
N ALA A 23 14.33 -13.26 6.07
CA ALA A 23 15.31 -14.33 6.17
C ALA A 23 16.48 -14.16 5.18
N GLU A 24 16.18 -13.81 3.93
CA GLU A 24 17.20 -13.54 2.89
C GLU A 24 18.12 -12.36 3.25
N ARG A 25 17.63 -11.40 4.06
CA ARG A 25 18.40 -10.25 4.58
C ARG A 25 19.12 -10.55 5.91
N GLY A 26 18.96 -11.75 6.47
CA GLY A 26 19.49 -12.10 7.78
C GLY A 26 18.76 -11.45 8.97
N LEU A 27 17.57 -10.87 8.74
CA LEU A 27 16.69 -10.36 9.79
C LEU A 27 15.98 -11.53 10.49
N LYS A 28 15.67 -11.38 11.77
CA LYS A 28 15.03 -12.42 12.57
C LYS A 28 13.76 -11.90 13.27
N PRO A 29 12.67 -11.64 12.53
CA PRO A 29 11.42 -11.22 13.14
C PRO A 29 10.79 -12.31 14.00
N ILE A 30 9.98 -11.91 14.99
CA ILE A 30 9.05 -12.82 15.66
C ILE A 30 7.80 -12.94 14.78
N LEU A 31 7.43 -14.17 14.41
CA LEU A 31 6.26 -14.42 13.58
C LEU A 31 5.00 -14.56 14.45
N ALA A 32 3.90 -13.91 14.09
CA ALA A 32 2.69 -13.99 14.89
C ALA A 32 1.41 -14.09 14.03
N GLY A 33 0.37 -14.66 14.64
CA GLY A 33 -0.95 -14.81 14.06
C GLY A 33 -1.85 -15.72 14.86
N ARG A 34 -3.10 -15.90 14.39
CA ARG A 34 -4.13 -16.69 15.10
C ARG A 34 -4.04 -18.20 14.86
N ASN A 35 -3.51 -18.60 13.71
CA ASN A 35 -3.46 -20.02 13.33
C ASN A 35 -2.16 -20.65 13.82
N ALA A 36 -2.24 -21.36 14.95
CA ALA A 36 -1.06 -21.95 15.60
C ALA A 36 -0.26 -22.85 14.66
N ILE A 37 -0.93 -23.76 13.95
CA ILE A 37 -0.27 -24.74 13.07
C ILE A 37 0.47 -24.02 11.92
N ALA A 38 -0.18 -23.04 11.29
CA ALA A 38 0.40 -22.32 10.16
C ALA A 38 1.59 -21.45 10.58
N ILE A 39 1.48 -20.74 11.72
CA ILE A 39 2.55 -19.90 12.27
C ILE A 39 3.76 -20.74 12.70
N GLU A 40 3.51 -21.83 13.43
CA GLU A 40 4.57 -22.73 13.87
C GLU A 40 5.31 -23.38 12.68
N THR A 41 4.54 -23.82 11.65
CA THR A 41 5.13 -24.39 10.43
C THR A 41 6.04 -23.40 9.72
N LEU A 42 5.57 -22.14 9.57
CA LEU A 42 6.35 -21.09 8.96
C LEU A 42 7.60 -20.73 9.78
N ALA A 43 7.45 -20.63 11.09
CA ALA A 43 8.57 -20.34 12.01
C ALA A 43 9.65 -21.42 11.96
N LYS A 44 9.26 -22.70 11.98
CA LYS A 44 10.19 -23.81 11.81
C LYS A 44 10.93 -23.78 10.48
N LYS A 45 10.26 -23.42 9.39
CA LYS A 45 10.85 -23.32 8.04
C LYS A 45 12.00 -22.31 7.98
N TYR A 46 11.89 -21.18 8.70
CA TYR A 46 12.88 -20.10 8.70
C TYR A 46 13.74 -20.03 9.97
N HIS A 47 13.51 -20.94 10.94
CA HIS A 47 14.16 -20.93 12.26
C HIS A 47 13.96 -19.62 13.03
N PHE A 48 12.72 -19.10 12.99
CA PHE A 48 12.32 -17.89 13.69
C PHE A 48 11.50 -18.20 14.94
N GLU A 49 11.50 -17.29 15.90
CA GLU A 49 10.58 -17.32 17.03
C GLU A 49 9.15 -17.03 16.58
N TYR A 50 8.17 -17.51 17.35
CA TYR A 50 6.78 -17.26 17.04
C TYR A 50 5.91 -17.07 18.27
N ARG A 51 4.79 -16.36 18.09
CA ARG A 51 3.75 -16.15 19.11
C ARG A 51 2.38 -16.39 18.45
N VAL A 52 1.50 -17.05 19.20
CA VAL A 52 0.15 -17.37 18.72
C VAL A 52 -0.86 -16.67 19.62
N PHE A 53 -1.60 -15.72 19.04
CA PHE A 53 -2.65 -14.98 19.73
C PHE A 53 -3.65 -14.38 18.75
N ALA A 54 -4.89 -14.15 19.23
CA ALA A 54 -5.89 -13.33 18.57
C ALA A 54 -5.82 -11.89 19.12
N LEU A 55 -6.32 -10.92 18.35
CA LEU A 55 -6.21 -9.49 18.72
C LEU A 55 -7.14 -9.07 19.87
N ASP A 56 -8.09 -9.90 20.22
CA ASP A 56 -8.99 -9.76 21.39
C ASP A 56 -8.40 -10.35 22.69
N GLU A 57 -7.27 -11.07 22.60
CA GLU A 57 -6.53 -11.60 23.75
C GLU A 57 -5.51 -10.57 24.27
N THR A 58 -6.00 -9.47 24.86
CA THR A 58 -5.18 -8.29 25.23
C THR A 58 -3.89 -8.64 25.96
N ASP A 59 -3.95 -9.52 26.99
CA ASP A 59 -2.78 -9.88 27.80
C ASP A 59 -1.70 -10.59 26.95
N ARG A 60 -2.11 -11.45 26.03
CA ARG A 60 -1.19 -12.14 25.10
C ARG A 60 -0.58 -11.20 24.07
N VAL A 61 -1.38 -10.26 23.57
CA VAL A 61 -0.89 -9.20 22.68
C VAL A 61 0.16 -8.37 23.40
N ASP A 62 -0.15 -7.91 24.61
CA ASP A 62 0.76 -7.06 25.38
C ASP A 62 2.06 -7.82 25.75
N ALA A 63 1.96 -9.08 26.14
CA ALA A 63 3.13 -9.92 26.43
C ALA A 63 4.05 -10.07 25.20
N ALA A 64 3.48 -10.33 24.01
CA ALA A 64 4.23 -10.42 22.78
C ALA A 64 4.90 -9.09 22.38
N LEU A 65 4.23 -7.96 22.64
CA LEU A 65 4.76 -6.64 22.34
C LEU A 65 5.91 -6.22 23.26
N GLN A 66 6.03 -6.77 24.47
CA GLN A 66 7.21 -6.49 25.33
C GLN A 66 8.54 -6.97 24.72
N GLU A 67 8.49 -7.94 23.82
CA GLU A 67 9.67 -8.57 23.22
C GLU A 67 10.20 -7.85 21.98
N VAL A 68 9.50 -6.82 21.48
CA VAL A 68 9.83 -6.14 20.23
C VAL A 68 9.77 -4.62 20.36
N ASP A 69 10.34 -3.92 19.39
CA ASP A 69 10.31 -2.46 19.32
C ASP A 69 9.22 -1.95 18.37
N MET A 70 8.82 -2.79 17.41
CA MET A 70 7.77 -2.45 16.45
C MET A 70 6.98 -3.66 15.97
N VAL A 71 5.79 -3.36 15.41
CA VAL A 71 4.93 -4.32 14.72
C VAL A 71 4.86 -3.96 13.23
N LEU A 72 5.02 -4.97 12.39
CA LEU A 72 4.62 -4.97 10.98
C LEU A 72 3.35 -5.82 10.84
N HIS A 73 2.21 -5.15 10.73
CA HIS A 73 0.90 -5.80 10.71
C HIS A 73 0.49 -6.16 9.28
N CYS A 74 0.31 -7.47 9.02
CA CYS A 74 -0.02 -8.03 7.71
C CYS A 74 -1.38 -8.75 7.67
N ALA A 75 -2.18 -8.68 8.73
CA ALA A 75 -3.43 -9.43 8.86
C ALA A 75 -4.65 -8.56 8.52
N GLY A 76 -5.06 -8.52 7.26
CA GLY A 76 -6.32 -7.88 6.86
C GLY A 76 -7.57 -8.70 7.24
N PRO A 77 -8.79 -8.10 7.11
CA PRO A 77 -9.09 -6.71 6.71
C PRO A 77 -8.65 -5.70 7.77
N PHE A 78 -7.91 -4.67 7.35
CA PHE A 78 -7.30 -3.72 8.28
C PHE A 78 -8.30 -2.81 8.98
N SER A 79 -9.45 -2.53 8.38
CA SER A 79 -10.56 -1.82 9.03
C SER A 79 -11.08 -2.51 10.31
N ILE A 80 -10.79 -3.81 10.47
CA ILE A 80 -11.17 -4.59 11.66
C ILE A 80 -9.95 -4.79 12.57
N THR A 81 -8.79 -5.10 12.00
CA THR A 81 -7.63 -5.61 12.74
C THR A 81 -6.64 -4.53 13.14
N SER A 82 -6.60 -3.37 12.45
CA SER A 82 -5.61 -2.33 12.73
C SER A 82 -5.81 -1.67 14.09
N ARG A 83 -7.04 -1.27 14.41
CA ARG A 83 -7.32 -0.52 15.64
C ARG A 83 -6.90 -1.24 16.92
N PRO A 84 -7.24 -2.52 17.17
CA PRO A 84 -6.77 -3.25 18.35
C PRO A 84 -5.23 -3.29 18.45
N MET A 85 -4.53 -3.50 17.32
CA MET A 85 -3.07 -3.53 17.31
C MET A 85 -2.45 -2.15 17.53
N VAL A 86 -3.00 -1.08 16.93
CA VAL A 86 -2.55 0.31 17.16
C VAL A 86 -2.71 0.70 18.63
N GLU A 87 -3.87 0.39 19.23
CA GLU A 87 -4.13 0.66 20.65
C GLU A 87 -3.15 -0.12 21.56
N ALA A 88 -2.83 -1.37 21.21
CA ALA A 88 -1.81 -2.16 21.91
C ALA A 88 -0.41 -1.56 21.75
N CYS A 89 -0.04 -1.14 20.54
CA CYS A 89 1.25 -0.47 20.28
C CYS A 89 1.39 0.83 21.09
N LEU A 90 0.36 1.66 21.14
CA LEU A 90 0.34 2.88 21.94
C LEU A 90 0.50 2.59 23.43
N ARG A 91 -0.23 1.61 23.97
CA ARG A 91 -0.20 1.19 25.37
C ARG A 91 1.16 0.66 25.78
N ASN A 92 1.82 -0.10 24.90
CA ASN A 92 3.11 -0.72 25.14
C ASN A 92 4.31 0.11 24.63
N LYS A 93 4.06 1.31 24.09
CA LYS A 93 5.07 2.22 23.52
C LYS A 93 5.90 1.56 22.41
N LYS A 94 5.23 0.89 21.47
CA LYS A 94 5.84 0.23 20.31
C LYS A 94 5.44 0.93 19.01
N HIS A 95 6.33 0.95 18.03
CA HIS A 95 6.00 1.51 16.72
C HIS A 95 5.04 0.59 15.98
N TYR A 96 4.14 1.19 15.22
CA TYR A 96 3.17 0.48 14.39
C TYR A 96 3.39 0.76 12.92
N THR A 97 3.45 -0.30 12.13
CA THR A 97 3.37 -0.26 10.67
C THR A 97 2.41 -1.33 10.16
N ASP A 98 1.79 -1.10 9.01
CA ASP A 98 0.97 -2.08 8.33
C ASP A 98 1.06 -1.91 6.80
N ILE A 99 0.43 -2.83 6.06
CA ILE A 99 0.42 -2.84 4.61
C ILE A 99 -0.97 -2.50 4.04
N THR A 100 -1.76 -1.70 4.77
CA THR A 100 -3.11 -1.32 4.35
C THR A 100 -3.13 -0.37 3.16
N GLY A 101 -4.24 -0.39 2.41
CA GLY A 101 -4.67 0.64 1.46
C GLY A 101 -6.00 1.29 1.86
N GLU A 102 -6.50 1.03 3.08
CA GLU A 102 -7.84 1.41 3.52
C GLU A 102 -7.86 2.83 4.13
N ILE A 103 -8.56 3.78 3.49
CA ILE A 103 -8.67 5.19 3.92
C ILE A 103 -9.05 5.32 5.40
N SER A 104 -9.99 4.49 5.89
CA SER A 104 -10.44 4.52 7.27
C SER A 104 -9.34 4.23 8.29
N VAL A 105 -8.38 3.39 7.92
CA VAL A 105 -7.23 3.05 8.78
C VAL A 105 -6.30 4.24 8.89
N PHE A 106 -5.99 4.90 7.77
CA PHE A 106 -5.15 6.10 7.75
C PHE A 106 -5.74 7.22 8.60
N GLU A 107 -7.03 7.53 8.42
CA GLU A 107 -7.70 8.58 9.19
C GLU A 107 -7.81 8.22 10.69
N THR A 108 -7.99 6.93 11.02
CA THR A 108 -7.98 6.47 12.41
C THR A 108 -6.61 6.66 13.05
N CYS A 109 -5.52 6.29 12.37
CA CYS A 109 -4.17 6.52 12.86
C CYS A 109 -3.83 8.00 12.95
N ALA A 110 -4.26 8.82 11.98
CA ALA A 110 -4.07 10.27 11.99
C ALA A 110 -4.79 10.94 13.19
N ALA A 111 -6.00 10.47 13.52
CA ALA A 111 -6.72 10.94 14.70
C ALA A 111 -6.03 10.59 16.04
N MET A 112 -5.10 9.61 16.02
CA MET A 112 -4.30 9.21 17.18
C MET A 112 -2.91 9.89 17.23
N ASP A 113 -2.62 10.82 16.33
CA ASP A 113 -1.32 11.50 16.18
C ASP A 113 -0.77 12.02 17.51
N LYS A 114 -1.56 12.80 18.23
CA LYS A 114 -1.15 13.36 19.56
C LYS A 114 -0.83 12.27 20.57
N LYS A 115 -1.65 11.19 20.62
CA LYS A 115 -1.39 10.06 21.52
C LYS A 115 -0.08 9.35 21.18
N ALA A 116 0.22 9.21 19.90
CA ALA A 116 1.44 8.60 19.43
C ALA A 116 2.68 9.47 19.75
N GLN A 117 2.57 10.78 19.58
CA GLN A 117 3.62 11.73 19.99
C GLN A 117 3.89 11.64 21.49
N ASP A 118 2.84 11.64 22.32
CA ASP A 118 2.95 11.56 23.78
C ASP A 118 3.54 10.22 24.25
N ALA A 119 3.27 9.15 23.52
CA ALA A 119 3.86 7.82 23.77
C ALA A 119 5.30 7.67 23.22
N GLY A 120 5.79 8.61 22.41
CA GLY A 120 7.10 8.55 21.75
C GLY A 120 7.18 7.51 20.64
N VAL A 121 6.05 7.12 20.01
CA VAL A 121 5.97 6.10 18.99
C VAL A 121 5.53 6.63 17.65
N MET A 122 5.93 5.98 16.58
CA MET A 122 5.47 6.26 15.22
C MET A 122 4.32 5.33 14.85
N LEU A 123 3.25 5.90 14.30
CA LEU A 123 2.17 5.18 13.63
C LEU A 123 2.30 5.44 12.11
N MET A 124 2.72 4.44 11.35
CA MET A 124 2.89 4.53 9.90
C MET A 124 2.14 3.39 9.20
N PRO A 125 0.82 3.50 9.01
CA PRO A 125 0.09 2.56 8.17
C PRO A 125 0.49 2.73 6.70
N GLY A 126 0.34 1.66 5.89
CA GLY A 126 0.55 1.71 4.45
C GLY A 126 2.01 1.67 4.01
N VAL A 127 2.86 0.84 4.64
CA VAL A 127 4.28 0.70 4.24
C VAL A 127 4.51 -0.22 3.03
N GLY A 128 3.45 -0.52 2.26
CA GLY A 128 3.49 -1.37 1.06
C GLY A 128 3.20 -0.63 -0.25
N PHE A 129 2.93 -1.42 -1.29
CA PHE A 129 2.61 -0.93 -2.63
C PHE A 129 1.43 0.04 -2.65
N ASP A 130 0.45 -0.17 -1.78
CA ASP A 130 -0.78 0.61 -1.78
C ASP A 130 -0.55 2.10 -1.46
N VAL A 131 0.62 2.47 -0.91
CA VAL A 131 0.95 3.85 -0.52
C VAL A 131 2.38 4.25 -0.90
N VAL A 132 3.41 3.46 -0.56
CA VAL A 132 4.81 3.91 -0.68
C VAL A 132 5.14 4.53 -2.04
N PRO A 133 4.84 3.89 -3.19
CA PRO A 133 5.24 4.45 -4.48
C PRO A 133 4.41 5.67 -4.90
N SER A 134 3.13 5.71 -4.58
CA SER A 134 2.22 6.81 -4.95
C SER A 134 2.38 8.03 -4.03
N ASP A 135 2.58 7.82 -2.72
CA ASP A 135 2.85 8.89 -1.75
C ASP A 135 4.20 9.58 -2.03
N CYS A 136 5.23 8.79 -2.37
CA CYS A 136 6.52 9.31 -2.82
C CYS A 136 6.40 10.11 -4.12
N LEU A 137 5.61 9.63 -5.09
CA LEU A 137 5.34 10.35 -6.34
C LEU A 137 4.57 11.66 -6.09
N ALA A 138 3.58 11.63 -5.17
CA ALA A 138 2.82 12.81 -4.77
C ALA A 138 3.73 13.90 -4.18
N LEU A 139 4.61 13.52 -3.26
CA LEU A 139 5.54 14.46 -2.65
C LEU A 139 6.58 14.97 -3.68
N HIS A 140 7.05 14.11 -4.59
CA HIS A 140 7.93 14.53 -5.68
C HIS A 140 7.27 15.62 -6.56
N LEU A 141 6.01 15.41 -6.96
CA LEU A 141 5.25 16.39 -7.74
C LEU A 141 5.02 17.69 -6.97
N LYS A 142 4.73 17.60 -5.65
CA LYS A 142 4.60 18.78 -4.78
C LYS A 142 5.89 19.58 -4.69
N ASN A 143 7.03 18.90 -4.63
CA ASN A 143 8.35 19.56 -4.61
C ASN A 143 8.63 20.28 -5.93
N ARG A 144 8.17 19.74 -7.08
CA ARG A 144 8.30 20.37 -8.41
C ARG A 144 7.33 21.54 -8.61
N LEU A 145 6.15 21.48 -7.98
CA LEU A 145 5.13 22.54 -8.02
C LEU A 145 4.62 22.85 -6.60
N PRO A 146 5.36 23.67 -5.82
CA PRO A 146 4.98 24.00 -4.43
C PRO A 146 3.59 24.64 -4.29
N THR A 147 3.10 25.32 -5.33
CA THR A 147 1.79 25.98 -5.38
C THR A 147 0.65 25.03 -5.71
N ALA A 148 0.92 23.72 -5.96
CA ALA A 148 -0.08 22.75 -6.36
C ALA A 148 -1.26 22.69 -5.39
N THR A 149 -2.47 22.73 -5.95
CA THR A 149 -3.75 22.61 -5.26
C THR A 149 -4.55 21.39 -5.69
N HIS A 150 -4.17 20.74 -6.78
CA HIS A 150 -4.79 19.53 -7.32
C HIS A 150 -3.73 18.47 -7.58
N LEU A 151 -4.05 17.22 -7.27
CA LEU A 151 -3.22 16.05 -7.50
C LEU A 151 -4.06 14.93 -8.12
N SER A 152 -3.59 14.38 -9.22
CA SER A 152 -4.11 13.15 -9.81
C SER A 152 -3.01 12.09 -9.80
N LEU A 153 -3.29 10.94 -9.23
CA LEU A 153 -2.39 9.78 -9.23
C LEU A 153 -3.07 8.63 -9.97
N ALA A 154 -2.30 7.84 -10.68
CA ALA A 154 -2.82 6.64 -11.33
C ALA A 154 -1.81 5.50 -11.27
N PHE A 155 -2.30 4.27 -11.18
CA PHE A 155 -1.47 3.09 -11.29
C PHE A 155 -2.06 2.04 -12.22
N TYR A 156 -1.16 1.29 -12.83
CA TYR A 156 -1.45 0.12 -13.64
C TYR A 156 -0.59 -1.04 -13.13
N GLY A 157 -1.22 -1.96 -12.39
CA GLY A 157 -0.61 -3.19 -11.91
C GLY A 157 -0.78 -4.30 -12.95
N MET A 158 0.34 -4.91 -13.36
CA MET A 158 0.36 -6.03 -14.29
C MET A 158 0.64 -7.31 -13.50
N GLY A 159 -0.42 -7.98 -13.06
CA GLY A 159 -0.26 -9.21 -12.30
C GLY A 159 -1.57 -9.71 -11.67
N ARG A 160 -1.49 -10.93 -11.12
CA ARG A 160 -2.58 -11.54 -10.35
C ARG A 160 -2.63 -10.93 -8.95
N ILE A 161 -3.84 -10.74 -8.41
CA ILE A 161 -4.05 -10.25 -7.04
C ILE A 161 -4.25 -11.39 -6.04
N SER A 162 -3.77 -11.21 -4.81
CA SER A 162 -3.86 -12.21 -3.72
C SER A 162 -5.29 -12.36 -3.20
N HIS A 163 -5.55 -13.46 -2.49
CA HIS A 163 -6.80 -13.70 -1.77
C HIS A 163 -7.15 -12.52 -0.85
N GLY A 164 -6.20 -12.00 -0.06
CA GLY A 164 -6.42 -10.90 0.87
C GLY A 164 -6.86 -9.61 0.14
N THR A 165 -6.20 -9.26 -0.96
CA THR A 165 -6.58 -8.11 -1.79
C THR A 165 -7.99 -8.28 -2.38
N GLN A 166 -8.30 -9.48 -2.91
CA GLN A 166 -9.64 -9.77 -3.44
C GLN A 166 -10.71 -9.69 -2.35
N ALA A 167 -10.42 -10.19 -1.15
CA ALA A 167 -11.35 -10.12 -0.01
C ALA A 167 -11.65 -8.66 0.37
N THR A 168 -10.63 -7.80 0.49
CA THR A 168 -10.81 -6.37 0.78
C THR A 168 -11.60 -5.67 -0.34
N MET A 169 -11.29 -5.94 -1.61
CA MET A 169 -12.06 -5.40 -2.74
C MET A 169 -13.53 -5.81 -2.68
N THR A 170 -13.82 -7.09 -2.37
CA THR A 170 -15.19 -7.61 -2.25
C THR A 170 -15.96 -6.91 -1.12
N MET A 171 -15.34 -6.68 0.03
CA MET A 171 -15.95 -5.96 1.16
C MET A 171 -16.27 -4.49 0.84
N ASN A 172 -15.60 -3.92 -0.14
CA ASN A 172 -15.79 -2.54 -0.57
C ASN A 172 -16.74 -2.40 -1.79
N VAL A 173 -17.15 -3.52 -2.38
CA VAL A 173 -18.16 -3.51 -3.45
C VAL A 173 -19.47 -2.89 -2.94
N GLY A 174 -19.98 -1.90 -3.67
CA GLY A 174 -21.23 -1.20 -3.31
C GLY A 174 -21.06 0.01 -2.40
N LYS A 175 -19.87 0.27 -1.83
CA LYS A 175 -19.64 1.44 -0.94
C LYS A 175 -19.38 2.75 -1.71
N GLY A 176 -19.37 2.75 -3.04
CA GLY A 176 -19.08 3.92 -3.84
C GLY A 176 -17.58 4.20 -3.98
N GLY A 177 -17.24 5.45 -4.27
CA GLY A 177 -15.89 5.97 -4.37
C GLY A 177 -15.61 7.06 -3.33
N ALA A 178 -14.36 7.48 -3.23
CA ALA A 178 -13.94 8.61 -2.42
C ALA A 178 -12.85 9.41 -3.15
N ILE A 179 -12.87 10.72 -2.95
CA ILE A 179 -11.86 11.68 -3.37
C ILE A 179 -11.56 12.61 -2.21
N ARG A 180 -10.46 13.35 -2.26
CA ARG A 180 -10.29 14.52 -1.39
C ARG A 180 -10.69 15.78 -2.16
N LYS A 181 -11.55 16.57 -1.58
CA LYS A 181 -12.01 17.85 -2.12
C LYS A 181 -11.95 18.91 -1.02
N ASP A 182 -11.32 20.03 -1.30
CA ASP A 182 -11.15 21.15 -0.35
C ASP A 182 -10.64 20.68 1.02
N GLY A 183 -9.66 19.77 1.03
CA GLY A 183 -9.06 19.20 2.22
C GLY A 183 -9.89 18.13 2.94
N LYS A 184 -11.09 17.77 2.45
CA LYS A 184 -11.99 16.80 3.09
C LYS A 184 -12.20 15.57 2.23
N ILE A 185 -12.20 14.39 2.84
CA ILE A 185 -12.61 13.15 2.15
C ILE A 185 -14.09 13.24 1.82
N THR A 186 -14.40 13.13 0.55
CA THR A 186 -15.75 13.32 0.00
C THR A 186 -16.17 12.05 -0.73
N SER A 187 -17.31 11.49 -0.36
CA SER A 187 -17.90 10.34 -1.05
C SER A 187 -18.40 10.74 -2.43
N VAL A 188 -18.13 9.89 -3.42
CA VAL A 188 -18.58 10.05 -4.80
C VAL A 188 -19.12 8.71 -5.33
N PRO A 189 -19.88 8.70 -6.41
CA PRO A 189 -20.31 7.44 -7.03
C PRO A 189 -19.11 6.57 -7.44
N ALA A 190 -19.29 5.25 -7.44
CA ALA A 190 -18.26 4.33 -7.97
C ALA A 190 -17.88 4.71 -9.41
N ALA A 191 -16.62 4.59 -9.78
CA ALA A 191 -16.09 5.01 -11.08
C ALA A 191 -16.48 6.47 -11.44
N TRP A 192 -16.32 7.40 -10.51
CA TRP A 192 -16.74 8.81 -10.62
C TRP A 192 -16.29 9.49 -11.90
N LYS A 193 -15.00 9.37 -12.22
CA LYS A 193 -14.39 9.89 -13.45
C LYS A 193 -13.64 8.79 -14.19
N THR A 194 -13.50 8.96 -15.49
CA THR A 194 -12.58 8.20 -16.33
C THR A 194 -11.64 9.17 -17.03
N ARG A 195 -10.38 8.77 -17.22
CA ARG A 195 -9.35 9.55 -17.89
C ARG A 195 -8.46 8.63 -18.71
N GLU A 196 -8.07 9.07 -19.89
CA GLU A 196 -6.98 8.43 -20.64
C GLU A 196 -5.64 8.91 -20.09
N ILE A 197 -4.77 7.98 -19.74
CA ILE A 197 -3.47 8.23 -19.12
C ILE A 197 -2.42 7.50 -19.92
N ASP A 198 -1.36 8.24 -20.27
CA ASP A 198 -0.19 7.67 -20.89
C ASP A 198 0.85 7.27 -19.84
N PHE A 199 0.99 5.98 -19.62
CA PHE A 199 1.98 5.41 -18.70
C PHE A 199 3.40 5.33 -19.28
N GLY A 200 3.62 5.80 -20.54
CA GLY A 200 4.89 5.71 -21.23
C GLY A 200 5.20 4.31 -21.74
N GLU A 201 6.38 4.13 -22.30
CA GLU A 201 6.89 2.82 -22.67
C GLU A 201 7.31 2.05 -21.43
N SER A 202 7.01 0.76 -21.37
CA SER A 202 7.65 -0.09 -20.38
C SER A 202 9.13 -0.20 -20.77
N VAL A 203 9.98 0.53 -20.06
CA VAL A 203 11.44 0.43 -20.29
C VAL A 203 11.84 -1.02 -20.05
N SER A 204 12.19 -1.73 -21.11
CA SER A 204 12.82 -3.03 -21.03
C SER A 204 14.12 -2.87 -20.24
N SER A 205 14.31 -3.70 -19.20
CA SER A 205 15.55 -3.71 -18.41
C SER A 205 16.77 -3.74 -19.33
N PRO A 206 17.84 -3.01 -19.01
CA PRO A 206 19.09 -3.11 -19.73
C PRO A 206 19.78 -4.43 -19.35
N GLN A 207 19.40 -5.53 -20.00
CA GLN A 207 20.27 -6.70 -20.10
C GLN A 207 20.84 -6.70 -21.51
N GLY A 208 22.14 -6.47 -21.57
CA GLY A 208 22.87 -6.35 -22.78
C GLY A 208 22.71 -7.57 -23.72
N VAL A 209 22.23 -7.28 -24.92
CA VAL A 209 22.68 -7.80 -26.19
C VAL A 209 22.43 -6.70 -27.22
N SER A 210 23.48 -6.09 -27.65
CA SER A 210 23.49 -5.16 -28.79
C SER A 210 23.15 -5.90 -30.07
N SER A 211 21.95 -5.70 -30.60
CA SER A 211 21.64 -5.99 -32.00
C SER A 211 21.70 -4.68 -32.79
N PRO A 212 22.55 -4.58 -33.82
CA PRO A 212 22.77 -3.34 -34.55
C PRO A 212 21.78 -3.19 -35.70
N HIS A 213 20.51 -3.05 -35.44
CA HIS A 213 19.52 -2.52 -36.40
C HIS A 213 18.19 -2.28 -35.63
N VAL A 214 18.13 -1.15 -34.93
CA VAL A 214 16.83 -0.57 -34.55
C VAL A 214 16.71 0.76 -35.26
N SER A 215 15.90 0.75 -36.31
CA SER A 215 15.37 1.95 -36.95
C SER A 215 14.76 2.87 -35.90
N LYS A 216 15.12 4.15 -35.95
CA LYS A 216 14.39 5.24 -35.28
C LYS A 216 12.92 5.20 -35.76
N GLY A 217 12.03 4.61 -34.98
CA GLY A 217 10.62 4.51 -35.33
C GLY A 217 9.75 4.31 -34.08
N SER A 218 8.97 5.34 -33.79
CA SER A 218 7.80 5.45 -32.89
C SER A 218 7.95 4.78 -31.52
N SER A 219 8.23 5.59 -30.52
CA SER A 219 7.95 5.24 -29.13
C SER A 219 6.44 5.01 -29.01
N SER A 220 6.02 3.77 -28.77
CA SER A 220 4.61 3.44 -28.60
C SER A 220 4.16 3.83 -27.19
N SER A 221 3.49 4.96 -27.11
CA SER A 221 2.83 5.46 -25.91
C SER A 221 1.82 4.43 -25.36
N LEU A 222 1.92 4.08 -24.08
CA LEU A 222 1.02 3.13 -23.42
C LEU A 222 -0.19 3.87 -22.83
N ILE A 223 -1.10 4.31 -23.69
CA ILE A 223 -2.34 4.99 -23.27
C ILE A 223 -3.35 3.95 -22.78
N LYS A 224 -3.92 4.19 -21.59
CA LYS A 224 -4.94 3.34 -20.96
C LYS A 224 -6.05 4.19 -20.37
N THR A 225 -7.28 3.69 -20.46
CA THR A 225 -8.42 4.27 -19.75
C THR A 225 -8.33 3.88 -18.27
N ALA A 226 -8.16 4.86 -17.42
CA ALA A 226 -8.17 4.73 -15.98
C ALA A 226 -9.46 5.28 -15.38
N VAL A 227 -9.84 4.77 -14.22
CA VAL A 227 -11.08 5.10 -13.50
C VAL A 227 -10.79 5.44 -12.06
N THR A 228 -11.48 6.42 -11.49
CA THR A 228 -11.34 6.81 -10.08
C THR A 228 -11.73 5.68 -9.14
N ILE A 229 -10.92 5.49 -8.10
CA ILE A 229 -11.13 4.53 -7.01
C ILE A 229 -10.87 5.18 -5.66
N PRO A 230 -11.50 4.67 -4.56
CA PRO A 230 -11.23 5.11 -3.20
C PRO A 230 -9.93 4.45 -2.69
N TRP A 231 -8.78 5.00 -3.06
CA TRP A 231 -7.47 4.47 -2.72
C TRP A 231 -6.83 5.23 -1.55
N GLY A 232 -5.86 4.61 -0.88
CA GLY A 232 -5.20 5.15 0.32
C GLY A 232 -4.67 6.57 0.19
N ASP A 233 -4.16 6.92 -0.99
CA ASP A 233 -3.59 8.25 -1.26
C ASP A 233 -4.60 9.40 -1.19
N VAL A 234 -5.90 9.14 -1.28
CA VAL A 234 -6.94 10.13 -0.96
C VAL A 234 -6.77 10.66 0.47
N SER A 235 -6.21 9.84 1.37
CA SER A 235 -5.82 10.22 2.73
C SER A 235 -4.34 10.61 2.79
N THR A 236 -3.44 9.67 2.51
CA THR A 236 -1.99 9.79 2.80
C THR A 236 -1.33 10.93 2.05
N ALA A 237 -1.62 11.13 0.76
CA ALA A 237 -1.01 12.19 -0.02
C ALA A 237 -1.35 13.61 0.50
N TYR A 238 -2.48 13.79 1.17
CA TYR A 238 -2.79 15.04 1.85
C TYR A 238 -1.84 15.31 3.03
N TYR A 239 -1.57 14.30 3.83
CA TYR A 239 -0.66 14.44 4.98
C TYR A 239 0.80 14.61 4.56
N SER A 240 1.16 14.12 3.38
CA SER A 240 2.52 14.25 2.82
C SER A 240 2.73 15.58 2.10
N THR A 241 1.69 16.12 1.44
CA THR A 241 1.84 17.24 0.48
C THR A 241 1.07 18.51 0.87
N GLY A 242 0.01 18.39 1.68
CA GLY A 242 -0.93 19.47 1.94
C GLY A 242 -1.84 19.83 0.75
N ILE A 243 -1.81 19.07 -0.35
CA ILE A 243 -2.65 19.34 -1.53
C ILE A 243 -4.12 19.03 -1.18
N PRO A 244 -5.05 20.02 -1.31
CA PRO A 244 -6.42 19.86 -0.82
C PRO A 244 -7.35 19.07 -1.75
N ASN A 245 -6.99 18.87 -3.03
CA ASN A 245 -7.83 18.15 -4.01
C ASN A 245 -7.04 16.97 -4.59
N ILE A 246 -7.49 15.74 -4.31
CA ILE A 246 -6.77 14.51 -4.68
C ILE A 246 -7.73 13.51 -5.28
N GLU A 247 -7.41 13.02 -6.46
CA GLU A 247 -8.09 11.93 -7.16
C GLU A 247 -7.10 10.81 -7.48
N VAL A 248 -7.53 9.57 -7.25
CA VAL A 248 -6.70 8.39 -7.56
C VAL A 248 -7.41 7.51 -8.57
N PHE A 249 -6.66 7.04 -9.55
CA PHE A 249 -7.16 6.26 -10.67
C PHE A 249 -6.47 4.91 -10.76
N THR A 250 -7.16 3.93 -11.31
CA THR A 250 -6.55 2.64 -11.71
C THR A 250 -7.04 2.25 -13.10
N VAL A 251 -6.20 1.52 -13.81
CA VAL A 251 -6.61 0.94 -15.09
C VAL A 251 -7.58 -0.20 -14.84
N ALA A 252 -8.73 -0.17 -15.49
CA ALA A 252 -9.74 -1.22 -15.41
C ALA A 252 -10.14 -1.69 -16.80
N PRO A 253 -10.32 -3.01 -17.01
CA PRO A 253 -10.85 -3.51 -18.26
C PRO A 253 -12.28 -3.01 -18.50
N PRO A 254 -12.72 -2.85 -19.77
CA PRO A 254 -14.04 -2.30 -20.09
C PRO A 254 -15.20 -3.03 -19.41
N SER A 255 -15.08 -4.34 -19.19
CA SER A 255 -16.08 -5.14 -18.49
C SER A 255 -16.19 -4.74 -17.01
N ALA A 256 -15.07 -4.58 -16.31
CA ALA A 256 -15.05 -4.15 -14.91
C ALA A 256 -15.60 -2.72 -14.78
N LEU A 257 -15.25 -1.82 -15.71
CA LEU A 257 -15.76 -0.46 -15.72
C LEU A 257 -17.31 -0.42 -15.85
N LYS A 258 -17.89 -1.28 -16.71
CA LYS A 258 -19.35 -1.42 -16.82
C LYS A 258 -19.97 -1.88 -15.50
N VAL A 259 -19.38 -2.89 -14.85
CA VAL A 259 -19.83 -3.39 -13.54
C VAL A 259 -19.75 -2.30 -12.46
N MET A 260 -18.63 -1.56 -12.39
CA MET A 260 -18.47 -0.46 -11.45
C MET A 260 -19.49 0.65 -11.67
N LYS A 261 -19.79 1.00 -12.94
CA LYS A 261 -20.85 1.99 -13.24
C LYS A 261 -22.24 1.47 -12.88
N ALA A 262 -22.54 0.19 -13.15
CA ALA A 262 -23.82 -0.43 -12.79
C ALA A 262 -23.99 -0.51 -11.26
N SER A 263 -22.91 -0.72 -10.50
CA SER A 263 -22.97 -0.79 -9.03
C SER A 263 -23.46 0.51 -8.37
N ARG A 264 -23.47 1.64 -9.08
CA ARG A 264 -24.09 2.90 -8.60
C ARG A 264 -25.56 2.74 -8.27
N TYR A 265 -26.27 1.89 -9.01
CA TYR A 265 -27.71 1.69 -8.87
C TYR A 265 -28.08 0.52 -7.93
N ILE A 266 -27.22 -0.47 -7.86
CA ILE A 266 -27.47 -1.71 -7.09
C ILE A 266 -26.49 -1.88 -5.92
N GLY A 267 -25.67 -0.87 -5.61
CA GLY A 267 -24.63 -0.93 -4.59
C GLY A 267 -25.16 -1.35 -3.22
N TRP A 268 -26.34 -0.88 -2.83
CA TRP A 268 -27.00 -1.28 -1.59
C TRP A 268 -27.26 -2.79 -1.51
N LEU A 269 -27.61 -3.44 -2.62
CA LEU A 269 -27.80 -4.88 -2.70
C LEU A 269 -26.46 -5.64 -2.61
N LEU A 270 -25.43 -5.11 -3.30
CA LEU A 270 -24.08 -5.69 -3.30
C LEU A 270 -23.38 -5.57 -1.92
N ALA A 271 -23.79 -4.59 -1.11
CA ALA A 271 -23.29 -4.39 0.25
C ALA A 271 -23.93 -5.33 1.28
N LEU A 272 -24.96 -6.09 0.93
CA LEU A 272 -25.60 -7.03 1.84
C LEU A 272 -24.63 -8.16 2.24
N LYS A 273 -24.56 -8.44 3.54
CA LYS A 273 -23.66 -9.44 4.11
C LYS A 273 -23.75 -10.82 3.44
N PRO A 274 -24.97 -11.41 3.18
CA PRO A 274 -25.07 -12.70 2.52
C PRO A 274 -24.43 -12.75 1.13
N PHE A 275 -24.53 -11.65 0.39
CA PHE A 275 -23.93 -11.54 -0.95
C PHE A 275 -22.41 -11.42 -0.87
N GLN A 276 -21.92 -10.62 0.07
CA GLN A 276 -20.48 -10.48 0.31
C GLN A 276 -19.86 -11.80 0.79
N ASP A 277 -20.49 -12.49 1.72
CA ASP A 277 -20.06 -13.81 2.21
C ASP A 277 -20.02 -14.86 1.07
N TYR A 278 -20.99 -14.81 0.16
CA TYR A 278 -21.01 -15.66 -1.03
C TYR A 278 -19.84 -15.35 -1.97
N LEU A 279 -19.55 -14.07 -2.23
CA LEU A 279 -18.42 -13.68 -3.07
C LEU A 279 -17.09 -14.07 -2.43
N GLN A 280 -16.94 -13.85 -1.13
CA GLN A 280 -15.71 -14.20 -0.40
C GLN A 280 -15.39 -15.69 -0.47
N LYS A 281 -16.39 -16.56 -0.37
CA LYS A 281 -16.20 -18.03 -0.49
C LYS A 281 -15.68 -18.47 -1.85
N LYS A 282 -15.84 -17.65 -2.90
CA LYS A 282 -15.38 -17.95 -4.26
C LYS A 282 -13.97 -17.43 -4.56
N ILE A 283 -13.36 -16.67 -3.64
CA ILE A 283 -12.03 -16.12 -3.85
C ILE A 283 -11.01 -17.27 -3.75
N PRO A 284 -10.18 -17.50 -4.77
CA PRO A 284 -9.16 -18.53 -4.74
C PRO A 284 -8.11 -18.23 -3.67
N ALA A 285 -7.62 -19.26 -2.99
CA ALA A 285 -6.55 -19.12 -2.03
C ALA A 285 -5.21 -18.69 -2.67
N GLY A 286 -4.31 -18.07 -1.89
CA GLY A 286 -2.96 -17.73 -2.31
C GLY A 286 -2.87 -16.40 -3.05
N GLY A 287 -1.85 -16.27 -3.88
CA GLY A 287 -1.52 -15.07 -4.67
C GLY A 287 -0.63 -15.44 -5.85
N PRO A 288 0.04 -14.47 -6.49
CA PRO A 288 0.94 -14.74 -7.60
C PRO A 288 2.14 -15.60 -7.20
N SER A 289 2.53 -16.52 -8.08
CA SER A 289 3.74 -17.35 -7.94
C SER A 289 5.01 -16.50 -8.08
N ASP A 290 6.17 -17.06 -7.73
CA ASP A 290 7.46 -16.39 -7.89
C ASP A 290 7.73 -16.01 -9.35
N SER A 291 7.37 -16.90 -10.28
CA SER A 291 7.52 -16.65 -11.73
C SER A 291 6.58 -15.55 -12.24
N GLU A 292 5.36 -15.46 -11.73
CA GLU A 292 4.42 -14.38 -12.05
C GLU A 292 4.92 -13.05 -11.48
N ARG A 293 5.41 -13.02 -10.23
CA ARG A 293 6.00 -11.81 -9.64
C ARG A 293 7.24 -11.33 -10.36
N ALA A 294 8.13 -12.25 -10.76
CA ALA A 294 9.34 -11.89 -11.50
C ALA A 294 9.06 -11.23 -12.85
N LYS A 295 7.93 -11.54 -13.49
CA LYS A 295 7.50 -10.96 -14.76
C LYS A 295 6.61 -9.71 -14.58
N GLY A 296 5.98 -9.58 -13.41
CA GLY A 296 5.06 -8.49 -13.09
C GLY A 296 5.79 -7.16 -12.96
N LYS A 297 5.11 -6.09 -13.35
CA LYS A 297 5.58 -4.71 -13.22
C LYS A 297 4.44 -3.84 -12.73
N THR A 298 4.79 -2.72 -12.15
CA THR A 298 3.84 -1.66 -11.82
C THR A 298 4.25 -0.39 -12.52
N LEU A 299 3.27 0.30 -13.10
CA LEU A 299 3.43 1.59 -13.72
C LEU A 299 2.59 2.60 -12.94
N MET A 300 3.14 3.76 -12.69
CA MET A 300 2.47 4.85 -12.04
C MET A 300 2.61 6.12 -12.86
N TRP A 301 1.63 6.95 -12.76
CA TRP A 301 1.57 8.25 -13.34
C TRP A 301 1.03 9.22 -12.28
N GLY A 302 1.54 10.44 -12.29
CA GLY A 302 1.04 11.50 -11.43
C GLY A 302 1.11 12.86 -12.10
N GLU A 303 0.14 13.70 -11.75
CA GLU A 303 0.02 15.09 -12.21
C GLU A 303 -0.36 15.97 -11.03
N ALA A 304 0.35 17.07 -10.86
CA ALA A 304 -0.02 18.14 -9.95
C ALA A 304 -0.25 19.44 -10.72
N SER A 305 -1.27 20.21 -10.32
CA SER A 305 -1.58 21.51 -10.93
C SER A 305 -1.99 22.55 -9.88
N ASP A 306 -1.80 23.84 -10.21
CA ASP A 306 -2.21 24.96 -9.39
C ASP A 306 -3.35 25.77 -10.02
N LEU A 307 -3.82 26.80 -9.31
CA LEU A 307 -4.90 27.68 -9.79
C LEU A 307 -4.47 28.64 -10.92
N ASN A 308 -3.17 28.77 -11.14
CA ASN A 308 -2.61 29.62 -12.22
C ASN A 308 -2.48 28.85 -13.55
N GLY A 309 -2.85 27.55 -13.55
CA GLY A 309 -2.72 26.70 -14.73
C GLY A 309 -1.34 26.05 -14.89
N ASN A 310 -0.42 26.26 -13.95
CA ASN A 310 0.85 25.54 -13.96
C ASN A 310 0.60 24.05 -13.66
N ARG A 311 1.37 23.19 -14.34
CA ARG A 311 1.22 21.74 -14.26
C ARG A 311 2.57 21.06 -14.34
N VAL A 312 2.74 20.02 -13.55
CA VAL A 312 3.88 19.09 -13.59
C VAL A 312 3.39 17.66 -13.64
N GLU A 313 4.11 16.82 -14.34
CA GLU A 313 3.76 15.42 -14.56
C GLU A 313 5.00 14.54 -14.40
N SER A 314 4.82 13.34 -13.82
CA SER A 314 5.90 12.36 -13.67
C SER A 314 5.34 10.96 -13.82
N ARG A 315 6.18 10.06 -14.33
CA ARG A 315 5.94 8.62 -14.40
C ARG A 315 6.89 7.87 -13.50
N GLN A 316 6.45 6.74 -13.02
CA GLN A 316 7.25 5.85 -12.21
C GLN A 316 6.94 4.40 -12.56
N GLN A 317 7.96 3.57 -12.65
CA GLN A 317 7.82 2.14 -12.80
C GLN A 317 8.52 1.41 -11.67
N GLY A 318 8.08 0.19 -11.38
CA GLY A 318 8.68 -0.63 -10.33
C GLY A 318 8.42 -2.12 -10.54
N PRO A 319 8.95 -2.96 -9.65
CA PRO A 319 8.64 -4.38 -9.62
C PRO A 319 7.16 -4.61 -9.35
N GLU A 320 6.74 -5.86 -9.42
CA GLU A 320 5.39 -6.31 -9.09
C GLU A 320 5.00 -5.90 -7.67
N GLY A 321 3.71 -5.58 -7.44
CA GLY A 321 3.23 -4.93 -6.22
C GLY A 321 3.55 -5.64 -4.91
N TYR A 322 3.46 -6.98 -4.83
CA TYR A 322 3.78 -7.72 -3.59
C TYR A 322 5.28 -7.77 -3.33
N THR A 323 6.09 -7.86 -4.38
CA THR A 323 7.55 -7.76 -4.28
C THR A 323 7.95 -6.37 -3.77
N LEU A 324 7.35 -5.31 -4.33
CA LEU A 324 7.57 -3.95 -3.85
C LEU A 324 7.14 -3.80 -2.39
N THR A 325 5.96 -4.33 -2.02
CA THR A 325 5.45 -4.30 -0.64
C THR A 325 6.45 -4.92 0.32
N ALA A 326 6.95 -6.13 0.02
CA ALA A 326 7.86 -6.81 0.93
C ALA A 326 9.19 -6.06 1.10
N ILE A 327 9.74 -5.52 0.01
CA ILE A 327 10.99 -4.75 0.06
C ILE A 327 10.80 -3.43 0.81
N ALA A 328 9.77 -2.65 0.48
CA ALA A 328 9.49 -1.35 1.09
C ALA A 328 9.19 -1.47 2.59
N ALA A 329 8.36 -2.45 2.98
CA ALA A 329 8.03 -2.70 4.38
C ALA A 329 9.28 -3.03 5.21
N LEU A 330 10.19 -3.85 4.69
CA LEU A 330 11.45 -4.18 5.38
C LEU A 330 12.40 -2.97 5.39
N ASN A 331 12.54 -2.21 4.31
CA ASN A 331 13.37 -1.00 4.30
C ASN A 331 12.91 -0.01 5.38
N ILE A 332 11.59 0.18 5.53
CA ILE A 332 11.02 1.06 6.56
C ILE A 332 11.25 0.45 7.96
N ALA A 333 11.04 -0.85 8.14
CA ALA A 333 11.30 -1.52 9.41
C ALA A 333 12.75 -1.35 9.85
N GLU A 334 13.71 -1.55 8.94
CA GLU A 334 15.14 -1.35 9.22
C GLU A 334 15.47 0.09 9.61
N LYS A 335 14.84 1.09 8.98
CA LYS A 335 15.00 2.51 9.35
C LYS A 335 14.48 2.78 10.76
N ILE A 336 13.30 2.28 11.11
CA ILE A 336 12.70 2.44 12.45
C ILE A 336 13.58 1.80 13.51
N LEU A 337 14.03 0.55 13.29
CA LEU A 337 14.90 -0.20 14.21
C LEU A 337 16.30 0.43 14.35
N ALA A 338 16.72 1.21 13.38
CA ALA A 338 17.95 2.00 13.44
C ALA A 338 17.77 3.35 14.20
N GLY A 339 16.57 3.62 14.74
CA GLY A 339 16.26 4.87 15.43
C GLY A 339 15.88 6.03 14.50
N ASN A 340 15.75 5.78 13.19
CA ASN A 340 15.33 6.79 12.22
C ASN A 340 13.79 6.78 12.10
N PHE A 341 13.12 7.45 13.03
CA PHE A 341 11.68 7.62 13.05
C PHE A 341 11.29 8.98 13.67
N THR A 342 10.08 9.43 13.37
CA THR A 342 9.46 10.61 14.00
C THR A 342 8.18 10.16 14.71
N PRO A 343 8.02 10.43 16.03
CA PRO A 343 6.79 10.10 16.75
C PRO A 343 5.56 10.78 16.15
N GLY A 344 4.41 10.15 16.32
CA GLY A 344 3.14 10.61 15.77
C GLY A 344 2.74 9.84 14.53
N TYR A 345 1.69 10.32 13.86
CA TYR A 345 1.23 9.79 12.58
C TYR A 345 2.14 10.23 11.45
N GLN A 346 2.64 9.26 10.72
CA GLN A 346 3.50 9.48 9.57
C GLN A 346 2.97 8.74 8.33
N THR A 347 3.25 9.31 7.16
CA THR A 347 3.18 8.58 5.90
C THR A 347 4.60 8.27 5.43
N PRO A 348 4.80 7.29 4.54
CA PRO A 348 6.14 6.96 4.05
C PRO A 348 6.91 8.15 3.49
N ALA A 349 6.29 8.94 2.62
CA ALA A 349 6.93 10.08 2.01
C ALA A 349 7.15 11.25 2.99
N LYS A 350 6.21 11.49 3.92
CA LYS A 350 6.35 12.52 4.96
C LYS A 350 7.54 12.22 5.87
N ALA A 351 7.76 10.96 6.24
CA ALA A 351 8.83 10.56 7.14
C ALA A 351 10.20 10.48 6.46
N TYR A 352 10.25 9.98 5.21
CA TYR A 352 11.51 9.59 4.58
C TYR A 352 11.76 10.27 3.23
N GLY A 353 10.87 11.15 2.79
CA GLY A 353 11.03 11.91 1.56
C GLY A 353 10.54 11.19 0.30
N ALA A 354 10.52 11.96 -0.79
CA ALA A 354 10.00 11.50 -2.09
C ALA A 354 10.84 10.38 -2.73
N ASP A 355 12.08 10.23 -2.31
CA ASP A 355 13.04 9.28 -2.91
C ASP A 355 13.10 7.93 -2.17
N LEU A 356 12.35 7.77 -1.07
CA LEU A 356 12.25 6.48 -0.34
C LEU A 356 11.95 5.30 -1.29
N VAL A 357 11.04 5.48 -2.22
CA VAL A 357 10.64 4.41 -3.15
C VAL A 357 11.78 4.01 -4.11
N LEU A 358 12.72 4.91 -4.41
CA LEU A 358 13.87 4.64 -5.28
C LEU A 358 14.91 3.71 -4.63
N GLU A 359 14.82 3.51 -3.31
CA GLU A 359 15.62 2.50 -2.59
C GLU A 359 15.18 1.06 -2.95
N VAL A 360 13.99 0.90 -3.53
CA VAL A 360 13.51 -0.40 -4.00
C VAL A 360 14.13 -0.69 -5.37
N LYS A 361 14.96 -1.72 -5.44
CA LYS A 361 15.63 -2.12 -6.69
C LYS A 361 14.62 -2.33 -7.83
N GLY A 362 14.86 -1.69 -8.96
CA GLY A 362 14.01 -1.75 -10.15
C GLY A 362 12.94 -0.66 -10.21
N VAL A 363 12.86 0.22 -9.21
CA VAL A 363 12.06 1.44 -9.32
C VAL A 363 12.86 2.51 -10.07
N ALA A 364 12.18 3.15 -11.01
CA ALA A 364 12.69 4.32 -11.74
C ALA A 364 11.57 5.35 -11.89
N ARG A 365 11.91 6.62 -11.77
CA ARG A 365 11.00 7.77 -11.92
C ARG A 365 11.51 8.69 -13.01
N GLN A 366 10.60 9.23 -13.81
CA GLN A 366 10.88 10.15 -14.90
C GLN A 366 9.90 11.32 -14.87
N ASP A 367 10.42 12.52 -15.01
CA ASP A 367 9.66 13.74 -15.20
C ASP A 367 9.31 13.94 -16.67
N ILE A 368 8.13 14.54 -16.93
CA ILE A 368 7.58 14.77 -18.26
C ILE A 368 7.31 16.26 -18.41
#